data_ba9f409dc50ccbc3fb203a11aa9af076
#
_entry.id   ba9f409dc50ccbc3fb203a11aa9af076
#
_cell.length_a   1.000
_cell.length_b   1.000
_cell.length_c   1.000
_cell.angle_alpha   90.00
_cell.angle_beta   90.00
_cell.angle_gamma   90.00
#
_symmetry.space_group_name_H-M   'P 1'
#
loop_
_entity.id
_entity.type
_entity.pdbx_description
1 polymer ?
#
loop_
_entity_poly.entity_id
_entity_poly.type
_entity_poly.pdbx_seq_one_letter_code
_entity_poly.pdbx_strand_id
1 'polypeptide(L)'
;MAFQFKMAAPAAKYKAAAAYFSMEFALDQSLKIYSGGLGFLAGSHMRSAYELKQNLVGIGMLWTYGYYDQVRNPDQTMKAEFLHKQYSFLEDTGIVFPVTIHSAEVHVKALYLAPETFGTAPMFFLTTDIEENDYLSRTISHHLYDPDAATRVAQSIVLGVGGGKLLDILERKTDIYHLNEGHGLPLAFFLYEKHGRSLAEVQKRLVFTTHTPELAGNEERPLKLLQDMTFFAGMTEEEVRRDARIDGDSLNYTLTALRFARKANAVSKVHGEVAREMWGHYEGICPIISITNAQNGTYWRDPALAAANKAKDDKALLARKREMKAEFFKIVADQTGTLLDPDALTIVWARRFAAYKRADLILRDFERFVKLVSDDSRPVQVIWAGKPYPKDQGAIDIFNNIIRQTKDLKRCAVLTGYELALSAEMKKGSDLWLNTPRYPREASGTSGMTAAMNASVSVSIADGWIPEFAKDGENCFIIKHADVALPDSQKDDHEADNLLTVLENTVVPMYYDQPKQFLKVVKAAMKDVEPEFESTRMAKEYYEQLYK
;
A
#
# COMPACT_ATOMS: atom_id res chain seq x y z
N MET A 1 -1.39 -32.94 18.26
CA MET A 1 -2.51 -32.04 18.58
C MET A 1 -2.57 -30.97 17.49
N ALA A 2 -3.76 -30.59 17.02
CA ALA A 2 -3.88 -29.49 16.07
C ALA A 2 -3.36 -28.20 16.71
N PHE A 3 -2.66 -27.37 15.94
CA PHE A 3 -2.18 -26.07 16.41
C PHE A 3 -3.35 -25.20 16.86
N GLN A 4 -3.29 -24.72 18.09
CA GLN A 4 -4.33 -23.84 18.63
C GLN A 4 -3.76 -22.43 18.80
N PHE A 5 -4.32 -21.48 18.07
CA PHE A 5 -3.95 -20.07 18.23
C PHE A 5 -4.95 -19.33 19.10
N LYS A 6 -4.43 -18.36 19.85
CA LYS A 6 -5.25 -17.50 20.70
C LYS A 6 -5.92 -16.42 19.87
N MET A 7 -7.21 -16.24 20.08
CA MET A 7 -7.98 -15.15 19.54
C MET A 7 -8.79 -14.51 20.69
N ALA A 8 -8.73 -13.18 20.79
CA ALA A 8 -9.57 -12.49 21.74
C ALA A 8 -11.05 -12.74 21.43
N ALA A 9 -11.89 -12.83 22.46
CA ALA A 9 -13.33 -12.96 22.24
C ALA A 9 -13.82 -11.76 21.40
N PRO A 10 -14.45 -12.01 20.25
CA PRO A 10 -14.86 -10.94 19.37
C PRO A 10 -15.97 -10.09 19.99
N ALA A 11 -15.92 -8.77 19.75
CA ALA A 11 -16.99 -7.87 20.16
C ALA A 11 -18.32 -8.27 19.45
N ALA A 12 -19.44 -8.12 20.15
CA ALA A 12 -20.74 -8.63 19.72
C ALA A 12 -21.15 -8.25 18.28
N LYS A 13 -20.73 -7.07 17.82
CA LYS A 13 -21.01 -6.56 16.45
C LYS A 13 -20.07 -7.13 15.37
N TYR A 14 -19.01 -7.84 15.75
CA TYR A 14 -17.98 -8.37 14.85
C TYR A 14 -17.87 -9.90 14.95
N LYS A 15 -19.00 -10.59 15.10
CA LYS A 15 -19.05 -12.07 15.25
C LYS A 15 -18.75 -12.81 13.96
N ALA A 16 -19.09 -12.25 12.80
CA ALA A 16 -18.81 -12.91 11.51
C ALA A 16 -17.30 -13.19 11.40
N ALA A 17 -16.97 -14.45 11.18
CA ALA A 17 -15.59 -14.90 11.10
C ALA A 17 -15.03 -14.60 9.70
N ALA A 18 -14.09 -13.67 9.61
CA ALA A 18 -13.46 -13.25 8.37
C ALA A 18 -12.00 -13.74 8.27
N ALA A 19 -11.55 -14.06 7.06
CA ALA A 19 -10.16 -14.29 6.72
C ALA A 19 -9.76 -13.31 5.61
N TYR A 20 -8.72 -12.52 5.84
CA TYR A 20 -8.23 -11.47 4.95
C TYR A 20 -6.95 -11.93 4.28
N PHE A 21 -6.98 -12.06 2.96
CA PHE A 21 -5.89 -12.56 2.13
C PHE A 21 -5.17 -11.41 1.45
N SER A 22 -3.87 -11.30 1.65
CA SER A 22 -3.06 -10.29 0.98
C SER A 22 -1.66 -10.82 0.66
N MET A 23 -1.12 -10.42 -0.49
CA MET A 23 0.23 -10.76 -0.92
C MET A 23 1.30 -10.09 -0.04
N GLU A 24 0.97 -8.96 0.58
CA GLU A 24 1.90 -8.18 1.39
C GLU A 24 1.22 -7.57 2.63
N PHE A 25 1.99 -7.49 3.73
CA PHE A 25 1.58 -6.84 4.97
C PHE A 25 2.74 -6.05 5.56
N ALA A 26 2.57 -4.73 5.74
CA ALA A 26 3.53 -3.89 6.44
C ALA A 26 3.11 -3.74 7.92
N LEU A 27 3.54 -4.68 8.74
CA LEU A 27 3.18 -4.75 10.15
C LEU A 27 4.21 -4.06 11.04
N ASP A 28 5.47 -4.39 10.85
CA ASP A 28 6.59 -3.84 11.61
C ASP A 28 7.84 -3.74 10.72
N GLN A 29 8.76 -2.86 11.10
CA GLN A 29 10.03 -2.69 10.39
C GLN A 29 10.87 -3.98 10.34
N SER A 30 10.74 -4.84 11.35
CA SER A 30 11.46 -6.10 11.43
C SER A 30 10.92 -7.18 10.47
N LEU A 31 9.68 -7.06 9.97
CA LEU A 31 9.03 -8.05 9.09
C LEU A 31 8.94 -7.52 7.65
N LYS A 32 9.89 -7.95 6.81
CA LYS A 32 10.12 -7.43 5.45
C LYS A 32 9.27 -8.13 4.38
N ILE A 33 7.96 -8.19 4.54
CA ILE A 33 7.03 -8.90 3.64
C ILE A 33 6.09 -7.95 2.88
N TYR A 34 6.55 -6.75 2.57
CA TYR A 34 5.77 -5.72 1.87
C TYR A 34 6.64 -4.93 0.89
N SER A 35 5.99 -4.33 -0.10
CA SER A 35 6.63 -3.45 -1.10
C SER A 35 6.20 -1.99 -0.97
N GLY A 36 4.94 -1.73 -0.62
CA GLY A 36 4.41 -0.36 -0.63
C GLY A 36 3.01 -0.21 -0.06
N GLY A 37 2.20 0.64 -0.70
CA GLY A 37 0.92 1.11 -0.19
C GLY A 37 -0.09 0.02 0.14
N LEU A 38 -0.14 -1.07 -0.65
CA LEU A 38 -1.02 -2.21 -0.40
C LEU A 38 -0.69 -2.86 0.96
N GLY A 39 0.59 -3.09 1.22
CA GLY A 39 1.05 -3.64 2.50
C GLY A 39 0.82 -2.69 3.67
N PHE A 40 1.03 -1.38 3.48
CA PHE A 40 0.79 -0.36 4.52
C PHE A 40 -0.69 -0.31 4.92
N LEU A 41 -1.59 -0.42 3.94
CA LEU A 41 -3.02 -0.52 4.19
C LEU A 41 -3.38 -1.80 4.95
N ALA A 42 -2.92 -2.96 4.44
CA ALA A 42 -3.19 -4.25 5.04
C ALA A 42 -2.68 -4.31 6.50
N GLY A 43 -1.48 -3.77 6.78
CA GLY A 43 -0.94 -3.66 8.13
C GLY A 43 -1.80 -2.79 9.05
N SER A 44 -2.24 -1.62 8.58
CA SER A 44 -3.15 -0.74 9.34
C SER A 44 -4.51 -1.41 9.60
N HIS A 45 -5.04 -2.15 8.63
CA HIS A 45 -6.28 -2.90 8.81
C HIS A 45 -6.14 -3.99 9.88
N MET A 46 -5.04 -4.76 9.88
CA MET A 46 -4.80 -5.80 10.90
C MET A 46 -4.68 -5.20 12.31
N ARG A 47 -4.06 -4.03 12.46
CA ARG A 47 -4.00 -3.31 13.75
C ARG A 47 -5.39 -2.87 14.20
N SER A 48 -6.18 -2.26 13.33
CA SER A 48 -7.53 -1.83 13.67
C SER A 48 -8.47 -3.00 13.96
N ALA A 49 -8.30 -4.12 13.28
CA ALA A 49 -9.04 -5.34 13.58
C ALA A 49 -8.76 -5.86 15.01
N TYR A 50 -7.50 -5.79 15.45
CA TYR A 50 -7.10 -6.11 16.82
C TYR A 50 -7.71 -5.14 17.85
N GLU A 51 -7.54 -3.84 17.63
CA GLU A 51 -8.08 -2.79 18.51
C GLU A 51 -9.61 -2.89 18.69
N LEU A 52 -10.31 -3.21 17.60
CA LEU A 52 -11.77 -3.38 17.57
C LEU A 52 -12.24 -4.75 18.05
N LYS A 53 -11.34 -5.69 18.32
CA LYS A 53 -11.63 -7.09 18.63
C LYS A 53 -12.53 -7.73 17.55
N GLN A 54 -12.15 -7.57 16.30
CA GLN A 54 -12.84 -8.20 15.16
C GLN A 54 -12.51 -9.69 15.08
N ASN A 55 -13.49 -10.52 14.66
CA ASN A 55 -13.26 -11.94 14.40
C ASN A 55 -12.57 -12.15 13.05
N LEU A 56 -11.33 -11.69 12.95
CA LEU A 56 -10.58 -11.64 11.70
C LEU A 56 -9.20 -12.28 11.88
N VAL A 57 -8.75 -13.04 10.88
CA VAL A 57 -7.39 -13.53 10.75
C VAL A 57 -6.79 -13.03 9.43
N GLY A 58 -5.50 -12.74 9.42
CA GLY A 58 -4.75 -12.44 8.21
C GLY A 58 -4.07 -13.68 7.64
N ILE A 59 -4.12 -13.84 6.32
CA ILE A 59 -3.40 -14.88 5.57
C ILE A 59 -2.48 -14.20 4.56
N GLY A 60 -1.20 -14.47 4.64
CA GLY A 60 -0.18 -13.89 3.77
C GLY A 60 0.91 -14.88 3.41
N MET A 61 1.91 -14.37 2.69
CA MET A 61 3.10 -15.12 2.30
C MET A 61 4.29 -14.69 3.16
N LEU A 62 5.16 -15.63 3.50
CA LEU A 62 6.47 -15.35 4.07
C LEU A 62 7.50 -15.37 2.95
N TRP A 63 8.08 -14.20 2.66
CA TRP A 63 9.04 -14.03 1.58
C TRP A 63 10.47 -14.18 2.11
N THR A 64 11.20 -15.18 1.65
CA THR A 64 12.59 -15.48 2.10
C THR A 64 13.52 -14.29 1.91
N TYR A 65 13.38 -13.57 0.79
CA TYR A 65 14.21 -12.39 0.47
C TYR A 65 13.40 -11.06 0.54
N GLY A 66 12.13 -11.12 0.93
CA GLY A 66 11.25 -9.95 0.96
C GLY A 66 10.96 -9.38 -0.42
N TYR A 67 10.89 -8.04 -0.51
CA TYR A 67 10.76 -7.34 -1.80
C TYR A 67 12.15 -7.12 -2.41
N TYR A 68 13.00 -6.33 -1.80
CA TYR A 68 14.45 -6.20 -1.97
C TYR A 68 15.00 -5.19 -0.96
N ASP A 69 16.29 -5.21 -0.75
CA ASP A 69 17.02 -4.22 0.05
C ASP A 69 17.60 -3.17 -0.91
N GLN A 70 17.21 -1.91 -0.73
CA GLN A 70 17.65 -0.79 -1.56
C GLN A 70 18.94 -0.22 -0.98
N VAL A 71 20.04 -0.34 -1.69
CA VAL A 71 21.36 0.14 -1.29
C VAL A 71 21.94 1.14 -2.29
N ARG A 72 23.01 1.85 -1.91
CA ARG A 72 23.69 2.84 -2.76
C ARG A 72 24.91 2.25 -3.44
N ASN A 73 25.10 2.62 -4.69
CA ASN A 73 26.36 2.48 -5.40
C ASN A 73 27.36 3.58 -4.98
N PRO A 74 28.67 3.44 -5.30
CA PRO A 74 29.65 4.51 -5.02
C PRO A 74 29.32 5.87 -5.65
N ASP A 75 28.61 5.89 -6.78
CA ASP A 75 28.14 7.11 -7.46
C ASP A 75 26.80 7.63 -6.90
N GLN A 76 26.36 7.12 -5.75
CA GLN A 76 25.11 7.42 -5.05
C GLN A 76 23.84 6.91 -5.72
N THR A 77 23.87 6.35 -6.93
CA THR A 77 22.72 5.69 -7.56
C THR A 77 22.29 4.44 -6.77
N MET A 78 21.05 3.98 -6.98
CA MET A 78 20.56 2.82 -6.28
C MET A 78 20.90 1.50 -6.97
N LYS A 79 21.01 0.45 -6.19
CA LYS A 79 20.90 -0.95 -6.65
C LYS A 79 19.97 -1.74 -5.74
N ALA A 80 19.39 -2.82 -6.27
CA ALA A 80 18.61 -3.77 -5.50
C ALA A 80 19.53 -4.93 -5.04
N GLU A 81 19.47 -5.27 -3.75
CA GLU A 81 20.08 -6.48 -3.18
C GLU A 81 18.99 -7.35 -2.56
N PHE A 82 19.25 -8.65 -2.47
CA PHE A 82 18.31 -9.63 -1.93
C PHE A 82 18.98 -10.38 -0.78
N LEU A 83 18.65 -9.97 0.43
CA LEU A 83 19.20 -10.57 1.65
C LEU A 83 18.20 -11.57 2.22
N HIS A 84 18.71 -12.74 2.61
CA HIS A 84 17.91 -13.77 3.28
C HIS A 84 17.36 -13.22 4.62
N LYS A 85 16.06 -13.40 4.85
CA LYS A 85 15.37 -12.91 6.07
C LYS A 85 15.05 -14.08 7.00
N GLN A 86 15.28 -13.88 8.29
CA GLN A 86 14.89 -14.81 9.34
C GLN A 86 14.12 -14.06 10.43
N TYR A 87 13.07 -14.69 10.95
CA TYR A 87 12.14 -14.07 11.88
C TYR A 87 11.92 -14.97 13.10
N SER A 88 12.67 -14.72 14.18
CA SER A 88 12.59 -15.51 15.42
C SER A 88 11.31 -15.29 16.24
N PHE A 89 10.54 -14.25 15.91
CA PHE A 89 9.25 -13.94 16.54
C PHE A 89 8.05 -14.61 15.87
N LEU A 90 8.25 -15.31 14.75
CA LEU A 90 7.22 -16.15 14.15
C LEU A 90 7.24 -17.53 14.78
N GLU A 91 6.07 -17.98 15.21
CA GLU A 91 5.90 -19.28 15.82
C GLU A 91 5.72 -20.37 14.74
N ASP A 92 6.49 -21.44 14.85
CA ASP A 92 6.33 -22.61 14.00
C ASP A 92 5.07 -23.37 14.40
N THR A 93 4.07 -23.44 13.52
CA THR A 93 2.84 -24.16 13.80
C THR A 93 2.98 -25.68 13.74
N GLY A 94 4.08 -26.18 13.17
CA GLY A 94 4.24 -27.59 12.81
C GLY A 94 3.30 -28.06 11.70
N ILE A 95 2.52 -27.15 11.07
CA ILE A 95 1.60 -27.49 9.99
C ILE A 95 2.34 -27.41 8.66
N VAL A 96 2.47 -28.56 7.99
CA VAL A 96 2.95 -28.70 6.61
C VAL A 96 1.91 -29.49 5.83
N PHE A 97 1.54 -28.99 4.65
CA PHE A 97 0.51 -29.63 3.83
C PHE A 97 0.78 -29.41 2.34
N PRO A 98 0.31 -30.33 1.46
CA PRO A 98 0.53 -30.21 0.03
C PRO A 98 -0.46 -29.27 -0.66
N VAL A 99 0.03 -28.57 -1.68
CA VAL A 99 -0.74 -27.85 -2.68
C VAL A 99 -0.28 -28.31 -4.06
N THR A 100 -1.21 -28.60 -4.96
CA THR A 100 -0.86 -29.01 -6.32
C THR A 100 -0.54 -27.79 -7.18
N ILE A 101 0.67 -27.75 -7.74
CA ILE A 101 1.15 -26.72 -8.65
C ILE A 101 1.82 -27.40 -9.84
N HIS A 102 1.38 -27.10 -11.07
CA HIS A 102 1.89 -27.73 -12.28
C HIS A 102 1.91 -29.27 -12.20
N SER A 103 0.81 -29.84 -11.69
CA SER A 103 0.65 -31.30 -11.46
C SER A 103 1.64 -31.92 -10.47
N ALA A 104 2.47 -31.12 -9.81
CA ALA A 104 3.37 -31.54 -8.76
C ALA A 104 2.82 -31.19 -7.36
N GLU A 105 3.19 -31.98 -6.38
CA GLU A 105 2.88 -31.71 -4.98
C GLU A 105 3.95 -30.79 -4.40
N VAL A 106 3.54 -29.58 -3.98
CA VAL A 106 4.37 -28.58 -3.33
C VAL A 106 3.95 -28.49 -1.88
N HIS A 107 4.88 -28.72 -0.96
CA HIS A 107 4.61 -28.64 0.47
C HIS A 107 4.64 -27.19 0.93
N VAL A 108 3.61 -26.77 1.66
CA VAL A 108 3.44 -25.43 2.21
C VAL A 108 3.47 -25.52 3.73
N LYS A 109 4.35 -24.73 4.35
CA LYS A 109 4.45 -24.57 5.79
C LYS A 109 3.76 -23.30 6.22
N ALA A 110 3.02 -23.36 7.34
CA ALA A 110 2.40 -22.21 7.97
C ALA A 110 3.21 -21.75 9.20
N LEU A 111 3.51 -20.45 9.27
CA LEU A 111 4.07 -19.80 10.45
C LEU A 111 3.03 -18.84 11.02
N TYR A 112 3.03 -18.67 12.34
CA TYR A 112 2.05 -17.89 13.07
C TYR A 112 2.68 -16.63 13.68
N LEU A 113 2.00 -15.50 13.55
CA LEU A 113 2.29 -14.27 14.27
C LEU A 113 1.20 -14.02 15.32
N ALA A 114 1.58 -14.11 16.58
CA ALA A 114 0.67 -13.85 17.69
C ALA A 114 0.25 -12.36 17.73
N PRO A 115 -1.01 -12.07 18.09
CA PRO A 115 -1.53 -10.69 18.13
C PRO A 115 -0.71 -9.73 18.98
N GLU A 116 -0.19 -10.22 20.10
CA GLU A 116 0.53 -9.41 21.08
C GLU A 116 1.90 -8.93 20.56
N THR A 117 2.47 -9.61 19.56
CA THR A 117 3.81 -9.28 19.03
C THR A 117 3.84 -7.87 18.46
N PHE A 118 2.85 -7.51 17.64
CA PHE A 118 2.80 -6.20 17.00
C PHE A 118 1.45 -5.48 17.17
N GLY A 119 0.54 -5.99 18.01
CA GLY A 119 -0.80 -5.42 18.19
C GLY A 119 -1.65 -5.53 16.93
N THR A 120 -1.72 -6.73 16.33
CA THR A 120 -2.47 -7.00 15.11
C THR A 120 -3.47 -8.14 15.31
N ALA A 121 -4.43 -8.33 14.40
CA ALA A 121 -5.18 -9.57 14.33
C ALA A 121 -4.22 -10.79 14.24
N PRO A 122 -4.64 -12.00 14.64
CA PRO A 122 -3.84 -13.21 14.43
C PRO A 122 -3.50 -13.38 12.95
N MET A 123 -2.25 -13.73 12.62
CA MET A 123 -1.83 -13.85 11.23
C MET A 123 -1.06 -15.14 10.97
N PHE A 124 -1.27 -15.67 9.79
CA PHE A 124 -0.55 -16.84 9.29
C PHE A 124 0.19 -16.48 8.00
N PHE A 125 1.43 -16.90 7.92
CA PHE A 125 2.29 -16.69 6.75
C PHE A 125 2.69 -18.04 6.15
N LEU A 126 2.48 -18.17 4.86
CA LEU A 126 2.75 -19.39 4.09
C LEU A 126 4.11 -19.28 3.41
N THR A 127 4.87 -20.36 3.49
CA THR A 127 6.16 -20.49 2.78
C THR A 127 6.29 -21.87 2.15
N THR A 128 6.93 -21.92 1.00
CA THR A 128 7.36 -23.14 0.34
C THR A 128 8.87 -23.41 0.49
N ASP A 129 9.62 -22.47 1.11
CA ASP A 129 11.05 -22.59 1.32
C ASP A 129 11.36 -23.47 2.53
N ILE A 130 11.13 -24.78 2.34
CA ILE A 130 11.32 -25.85 3.34
C ILE A 130 12.05 -27.03 2.69
N GLU A 131 12.65 -27.89 3.53
CA GLU A 131 13.48 -29.01 3.08
C GLU A 131 12.72 -30.10 2.34
N GLU A 132 11.41 -30.24 2.60
CA GLU A 132 10.53 -31.19 1.94
C GLU A 132 10.32 -30.91 0.45
N ASN A 133 10.63 -29.71 0.00
CA ASN A 133 10.48 -29.27 -1.38
C ASN A 133 11.79 -29.35 -2.18
N ASP A 134 11.65 -29.62 -3.47
CA ASP A 134 12.73 -29.42 -4.43
C ASP A 134 13.09 -27.92 -4.58
N TYR A 135 14.21 -27.65 -5.26
CA TYR A 135 14.72 -26.28 -5.41
C TYR A 135 13.70 -25.34 -6.08
N LEU A 136 13.01 -25.77 -7.15
CA LEU A 136 12.05 -24.91 -7.86
C LEU A 136 10.84 -24.62 -6.99
N SER A 137 10.30 -25.60 -6.32
CA SER A 137 9.16 -25.44 -5.39
C SER A 137 9.51 -24.46 -4.25
N ARG A 138 10.74 -24.51 -3.74
CA ARG A 138 11.22 -23.57 -2.70
C ARG A 138 11.25 -22.13 -3.20
N THR A 139 11.61 -21.89 -4.46
CA THR A 139 11.73 -20.53 -5.00
C THR A 139 10.40 -19.78 -5.10
N ILE A 140 9.25 -20.46 -5.04
CA ILE A 140 7.92 -19.83 -5.13
C ILE A 140 7.75 -18.75 -4.06
N SER A 141 8.21 -18.97 -2.83
CA SER A 141 8.11 -18.00 -1.73
C SER A 141 9.40 -17.17 -1.52
N HIS A 142 10.30 -17.10 -2.50
CA HIS A 142 11.53 -16.33 -2.36
C HIS A 142 11.31 -14.82 -2.44
N HIS A 143 10.69 -14.34 -3.50
CA HIS A 143 10.60 -12.90 -3.79
C HIS A 143 9.15 -12.42 -3.91
N LEU A 144 8.80 -11.39 -3.17
CA LEU A 144 7.53 -10.68 -3.35
C LEU A 144 7.49 -10.06 -4.76
N TYR A 145 6.44 -10.37 -5.53
CA TYR A 145 6.25 -9.91 -6.90
C TYR A 145 7.33 -10.39 -7.88
N ASP A 146 7.55 -11.70 -7.92
CA ASP A 146 8.49 -12.31 -8.85
C ASP A 146 8.16 -11.92 -10.30
N PRO A 147 9.15 -11.58 -11.14
CA PRO A 147 8.93 -11.20 -12.53
C PRO A 147 8.52 -12.35 -13.45
N ASP A 148 8.83 -13.59 -13.08
CA ASP A 148 8.46 -14.78 -13.87
C ASP A 148 6.95 -15.06 -13.75
N ALA A 149 6.30 -15.27 -14.90
CA ALA A 149 4.85 -15.43 -14.95
C ALA A 149 4.36 -16.72 -14.28
N ALA A 150 5.09 -17.83 -14.43
CA ALA A 150 4.72 -19.11 -13.82
C ALA A 150 4.92 -19.05 -12.29
N THR A 151 6.01 -18.46 -11.83
CA THR A 151 6.26 -18.22 -10.40
C THR A 151 5.18 -17.33 -9.79
N ARG A 152 4.76 -16.27 -10.49
CA ARG A 152 3.65 -15.40 -10.05
C ARG A 152 2.32 -16.16 -9.91
N VAL A 153 2.01 -17.04 -10.86
CA VAL A 153 0.82 -17.91 -10.79
C VAL A 153 0.95 -18.87 -9.60
N ALA A 154 2.12 -19.50 -9.40
CA ALA A 154 2.37 -20.37 -8.26
C ALA A 154 2.21 -19.64 -6.91
N GLN A 155 2.71 -18.41 -6.78
CA GLN A 155 2.52 -17.56 -5.60
C GLN A 155 1.03 -17.34 -5.30
N SER A 156 0.23 -17.08 -6.33
CA SER A 156 -1.22 -16.91 -6.19
C SER A 156 -1.91 -18.18 -5.72
N ILE A 157 -1.48 -19.35 -6.23
CA ILE A 157 -2.02 -20.65 -5.80
C ILE A 157 -1.68 -20.92 -4.32
N VAL A 158 -0.43 -20.68 -3.91
CA VAL A 158 -0.03 -20.87 -2.50
C VAL A 158 -0.85 -19.95 -1.59
N LEU A 159 -1.00 -18.66 -1.94
CA LEU A 159 -1.79 -17.73 -1.14
C LEU A 159 -3.27 -18.15 -1.08
N GLY A 160 -3.90 -18.41 -2.23
CA GLY A 160 -5.34 -18.65 -2.31
C GLY A 160 -5.72 -20.06 -1.86
N VAL A 161 -5.23 -21.09 -2.57
CA VAL A 161 -5.53 -22.50 -2.26
C VAL A 161 -4.86 -22.91 -0.94
N GLY A 162 -3.59 -22.56 -0.76
CA GLY A 162 -2.85 -22.87 0.47
C GLY A 162 -3.49 -22.22 1.69
N GLY A 163 -3.86 -20.93 1.61
CA GLY A 163 -4.55 -20.25 2.70
C GLY A 163 -5.94 -20.82 2.99
N GLY A 164 -6.70 -21.23 1.96
CA GLY A 164 -7.97 -21.91 2.12
C GLY A 164 -7.83 -23.27 2.84
N LYS A 165 -6.85 -24.09 2.43
CA LYS A 165 -6.52 -25.36 3.07
C LYS A 165 -6.06 -25.16 4.52
N LEU A 166 -5.23 -24.16 4.79
CA LEU A 166 -4.78 -23.86 6.15
C LEU A 166 -5.96 -23.59 7.09
N LEU A 167 -6.95 -22.79 6.66
CA LEU A 167 -8.13 -22.50 7.46
C LEU A 167 -8.94 -23.78 7.79
N ASP A 168 -8.99 -24.74 6.87
CA ASP A 168 -9.62 -26.04 7.10
C ASP A 168 -8.83 -26.91 8.09
N ILE A 169 -7.49 -26.96 7.97
CA ILE A 169 -6.60 -27.68 8.90
C ILE A 169 -6.69 -27.10 10.31
N LEU A 170 -6.84 -25.79 10.43
CA LEU A 170 -7.04 -25.10 11.70
C LEU A 170 -8.47 -25.26 12.25
N GLU A 171 -9.35 -25.96 11.54
CA GLU A 171 -10.78 -26.12 11.86
C GLU A 171 -11.47 -24.76 12.11
N ARG A 172 -10.95 -23.70 11.48
CA ARG A 172 -11.51 -22.36 11.61
C ARG A 172 -12.77 -22.22 10.77
N LYS A 173 -13.93 -22.15 11.43
CA LYS A 173 -15.14 -21.72 10.74
C LYS A 173 -14.91 -20.31 10.18
N THR A 174 -15.04 -20.17 8.88
CA THR A 174 -14.87 -18.88 8.16
C THR A 174 -16.15 -18.58 7.41
N ASP A 175 -16.79 -17.45 7.75
CA ASP A 175 -18.02 -17.00 7.11
C ASP A 175 -17.72 -16.13 5.89
N ILE A 176 -16.62 -15.35 5.93
CA ILE A 176 -16.21 -14.39 4.91
C ILE A 176 -14.75 -14.59 4.54
N TYR A 177 -14.49 -14.68 3.25
CA TYR A 177 -13.15 -14.67 2.66
C TYR A 177 -12.96 -13.36 1.91
N HIS A 178 -12.03 -12.54 2.35
CA HIS A 178 -11.77 -11.22 1.78
C HIS A 178 -10.47 -11.25 0.96
N LEU A 179 -10.57 -11.09 -0.34
CA LEU A 179 -9.42 -10.90 -1.23
C LEU A 179 -9.02 -9.42 -1.30
N ASN A 180 -7.84 -9.10 -0.81
CA ASN A 180 -7.21 -7.79 -0.98
C ASN A 180 -6.39 -7.78 -2.26
N GLU A 181 -6.97 -7.32 -3.36
CA GLU A 181 -6.53 -7.51 -4.74
C GLU A 181 -6.70 -8.94 -5.29
N GLY A 182 -6.47 -9.09 -6.61
CA GLY A 182 -6.64 -10.35 -7.33
C GLY A 182 -5.62 -11.44 -7.02
N HIS A 183 -4.59 -11.15 -6.22
CA HIS A 183 -3.47 -12.08 -5.99
C HIS A 183 -3.87 -13.42 -5.37
N GLY A 184 -4.93 -13.44 -4.57
CA GLY A 184 -5.46 -14.66 -3.95
C GLY A 184 -6.62 -15.31 -4.71
N LEU A 185 -6.86 -14.96 -5.98
CA LEU A 185 -8.00 -15.44 -6.76
C LEU A 185 -8.20 -16.96 -6.76
N PRO A 186 -7.15 -17.82 -6.75
CA PRO A 186 -7.34 -19.29 -6.66
C PRO A 186 -8.17 -19.76 -5.47
N LEU A 187 -8.30 -18.94 -4.43
CA LEU A 187 -9.23 -19.20 -3.32
C LEU A 187 -10.68 -19.34 -3.80
N ALA A 188 -11.11 -18.56 -4.78
CA ALA A 188 -12.46 -18.62 -5.33
C ALA A 188 -12.77 -20.01 -5.92
N PHE A 189 -11.80 -20.58 -6.63
CA PHE A 189 -11.91 -21.90 -7.24
C PHE A 189 -11.81 -23.03 -6.19
N PHE A 190 -10.96 -22.86 -5.18
CA PHE A 190 -10.93 -23.76 -4.03
C PHE A 190 -12.26 -23.80 -3.28
N LEU A 191 -12.87 -22.65 -3.04
CA LEU A 191 -14.20 -22.56 -2.42
C LEU A 191 -15.29 -23.16 -3.29
N TYR A 192 -15.18 -23.05 -4.61
CA TYR A 192 -16.11 -23.67 -5.55
C TYR A 192 -16.13 -25.19 -5.37
N GLU A 193 -14.97 -25.84 -5.40
CA GLU A 193 -14.85 -27.28 -5.15
C GLU A 193 -15.37 -27.65 -3.76
N LYS A 194 -14.95 -26.92 -2.74
CA LYS A 194 -15.33 -27.16 -1.34
C LYS A 194 -16.84 -27.07 -1.09
N HIS A 195 -17.53 -26.21 -1.81
CA HIS A 195 -18.96 -25.95 -1.62
C HIS A 195 -19.84 -26.57 -2.71
N GLY A 196 -19.47 -27.75 -3.19
CA GLY A 196 -20.30 -28.59 -4.09
C GLY A 196 -20.40 -28.02 -5.51
N ARG A 197 -19.35 -27.37 -6.01
CA ARG A 197 -19.23 -26.81 -7.37
C ARG A 197 -20.33 -25.79 -7.67
N SER A 198 -20.60 -24.91 -6.70
CA SER A 198 -21.65 -23.91 -6.78
C SER A 198 -21.10 -22.49 -6.70
N LEU A 199 -21.16 -21.74 -7.79
CA LEU A 199 -20.81 -20.32 -7.83
C LEU A 199 -21.62 -19.50 -6.79
N ALA A 200 -22.91 -19.80 -6.65
CA ALA A 200 -23.78 -19.12 -5.67
C ALA A 200 -23.30 -19.31 -4.22
N GLU A 201 -22.73 -20.46 -3.88
CA GLU A 201 -22.18 -20.72 -2.55
C GLU A 201 -20.84 -19.97 -2.34
N VAL A 202 -20.02 -19.82 -3.39
CA VAL A 202 -18.82 -18.98 -3.35
C VAL A 202 -19.21 -17.51 -3.15
N GLN A 203 -20.15 -17.02 -3.94
CA GLN A 203 -20.64 -15.64 -3.87
C GLN A 203 -21.21 -15.26 -2.50
N LYS A 204 -21.76 -16.21 -1.73
CA LYS A 204 -22.20 -15.93 -0.35
C LYS A 204 -21.05 -15.59 0.60
N ARG A 205 -19.81 -15.99 0.28
CA ARG A 205 -18.66 -15.98 1.19
C ARG A 205 -17.53 -15.08 0.76
N LEU A 206 -17.36 -14.88 -0.54
CA LEU A 206 -16.24 -14.13 -1.10
C LEU A 206 -16.57 -12.65 -1.23
N VAL A 207 -15.63 -11.80 -0.78
CA VAL A 207 -15.65 -10.35 -1.01
C VAL A 207 -14.31 -9.90 -1.55
N PHE A 208 -14.29 -8.78 -2.27
CA PHE A 208 -13.12 -8.34 -3.01
C PHE A 208 -12.85 -6.84 -2.83
N THR A 209 -11.59 -6.46 -2.62
CA THR A 209 -11.15 -5.07 -2.67
C THR A 209 -10.21 -4.88 -3.86
N THR A 210 -10.56 -3.97 -4.79
CA THR A 210 -9.68 -3.57 -5.89
C THR A 210 -8.93 -2.29 -5.54
N HIS A 211 -7.64 -2.23 -5.93
CA HIS A 211 -6.76 -1.07 -5.74
C HIS A 211 -6.23 -0.52 -7.05
N THR A 212 -6.67 -1.05 -8.19
CA THR A 212 -6.07 -0.77 -9.50
C THR A 212 -7.04 0.04 -10.37
N PRO A 213 -6.77 1.36 -10.58
CA PRO A 213 -7.65 2.26 -11.32
C PRO A 213 -7.41 2.28 -12.83
N GLU A 214 -6.55 1.42 -13.35
CA GLU A 214 -6.21 1.34 -14.77
C GLU A 214 -6.34 -0.09 -15.30
N LEU A 215 -6.89 -0.24 -16.51
CA LEU A 215 -7.08 -1.56 -17.11
C LEU A 215 -5.76 -2.33 -17.25
N ALA A 216 -4.71 -1.67 -17.74
CA ALA A 216 -3.39 -2.26 -17.94
C ALA A 216 -2.66 -2.66 -16.63
N GLY A 217 -3.10 -2.14 -15.49
CA GLY A 217 -2.57 -2.52 -14.18
C GLY A 217 -3.19 -3.80 -13.60
N ASN A 218 -4.30 -4.27 -14.17
CA ASN A 218 -4.99 -5.48 -13.71
C ASN A 218 -4.35 -6.72 -14.34
N GLU A 219 -4.04 -7.70 -13.49
CA GLU A 219 -3.31 -8.89 -13.91
C GLU A 219 -4.18 -9.76 -14.84
N GLU A 220 -3.63 -10.10 -15.99
CA GLU A 220 -4.25 -10.99 -16.97
C GLU A 220 -3.27 -12.06 -17.41
N ARG A 221 -3.73 -13.31 -17.54
CA ARG A 221 -2.89 -14.46 -17.89
C ARG A 221 -3.58 -15.36 -18.90
N PRO A 222 -2.82 -15.99 -19.82
CA PRO A 222 -3.34 -17.00 -20.72
C PRO A 222 -3.97 -18.16 -19.95
N LEU A 223 -5.18 -18.59 -20.36
CA LEU A 223 -5.87 -19.75 -19.76
C LEU A 223 -5.00 -21.00 -19.77
N LYS A 224 -4.28 -21.24 -20.85
CA LYS A 224 -3.38 -22.39 -20.97
C LYS A 224 -2.32 -22.43 -19.85
N LEU A 225 -1.68 -21.29 -19.56
CA LEU A 225 -0.73 -21.18 -18.46
C LEU A 225 -1.41 -21.50 -17.11
N LEU A 226 -2.58 -20.93 -16.89
CA LEU A 226 -3.31 -21.13 -15.63
C LEU A 226 -3.74 -22.58 -15.44
N GLN A 227 -4.18 -23.25 -16.50
CA GLN A 227 -4.50 -24.68 -16.49
C GLN A 227 -3.27 -25.55 -16.21
N ASP A 228 -2.18 -25.31 -16.94
CA ASP A 228 -0.94 -26.05 -16.77
C ASP A 228 -0.40 -25.89 -15.33
N MET A 229 -0.60 -24.74 -14.71
CA MET A 229 -0.21 -24.46 -13.33
C MET A 229 -1.18 -24.98 -12.27
N THR A 230 -2.31 -25.57 -12.64
CA THR A 230 -3.35 -26.05 -11.70
C THR A 230 -4.05 -24.93 -10.93
N PHE A 231 -4.12 -23.72 -11.51
CA PHE A 231 -4.65 -22.50 -10.89
C PHE A 231 -6.13 -22.61 -10.47
N PHE A 232 -6.90 -23.41 -11.18
CA PHE A 232 -8.36 -23.53 -11.01
C PHE A 232 -8.79 -24.52 -9.93
N ALA A 233 -7.86 -25.10 -9.16
CA ALA A 233 -8.13 -25.94 -7.98
C ALA A 233 -9.13 -27.09 -8.24
N GLY A 234 -9.16 -27.67 -9.44
CA GLY A 234 -10.04 -28.78 -9.82
C GLY A 234 -11.26 -28.40 -10.68
N MET A 235 -11.56 -27.11 -10.86
CA MET A 235 -12.56 -26.70 -11.86
C MET A 235 -12.08 -27.06 -13.29
N THR A 236 -13.00 -27.58 -14.09
CA THR A 236 -12.73 -27.83 -15.51
C THR A 236 -12.67 -26.51 -16.30
N GLU A 237 -12.02 -26.51 -17.47
CA GLU A 237 -12.01 -25.34 -18.34
C GLU A 237 -13.42 -24.86 -18.72
N GLU A 238 -14.33 -25.80 -18.97
CA GLU A 238 -15.72 -25.49 -19.32
C GLU A 238 -16.43 -24.74 -18.18
N GLU A 239 -16.24 -25.19 -16.93
CA GLU A 239 -16.79 -24.51 -15.76
C GLU A 239 -16.18 -23.13 -15.55
N VAL A 240 -14.86 -23.01 -15.71
CA VAL A 240 -14.17 -21.72 -15.58
C VAL A 240 -14.68 -20.75 -16.66
N ARG A 241 -14.75 -21.18 -17.93
CA ARG A 241 -15.28 -20.36 -19.02
C ARG A 241 -16.73 -19.92 -18.77
N ARG A 242 -17.57 -20.84 -18.33
CA ARG A 242 -18.97 -20.57 -18.01
C ARG A 242 -19.11 -19.57 -16.84
N ASP A 243 -18.48 -19.83 -15.70
CA ASP A 243 -18.72 -19.10 -14.46
C ASP A 243 -17.91 -17.79 -14.41
N ALA A 244 -16.72 -17.78 -14.99
CA ALA A 244 -15.95 -16.56 -15.20
C ALA A 244 -16.29 -15.82 -16.51
N ARG A 245 -17.23 -16.35 -17.35
CA ARG A 245 -17.71 -15.77 -18.61
C ARG A 245 -16.57 -15.36 -19.53
N ILE A 246 -15.69 -16.30 -19.85
CA ILE A 246 -14.50 -16.07 -20.67
C ILE A 246 -14.76 -16.50 -22.10
N ASP A 247 -14.76 -15.55 -23.02
CA ASP A 247 -14.91 -15.81 -24.46
C ASP A 247 -13.56 -15.94 -25.20
N GLY A 248 -12.48 -15.40 -24.61
CA GLY A 248 -11.12 -15.41 -25.16
C GLY A 248 -10.20 -16.47 -24.57
N ASP A 249 -8.90 -16.31 -24.76
CA ASP A 249 -7.84 -17.23 -24.33
C ASP A 249 -7.08 -16.74 -23.09
N SER A 250 -7.54 -15.67 -22.45
CA SER A 250 -6.96 -15.14 -21.21
C SER A 250 -8.01 -14.89 -20.13
N LEU A 251 -7.55 -14.89 -18.89
CA LEU A 251 -8.35 -14.60 -17.71
C LEU A 251 -7.83 -13.34 -17.03
N ASN A 252 -8.71 -12.36 -16.86
CA ASN A 252 -8.45 -11.17 -16.05
C ASN A 252 -8.81 -11.44 -14.58
N TYR A 253 -7.84 -11.26 -13.68
CA TYR A 253 -8.00 -11.60 -12.25
C TYR A 253 -9.08 -10.74 -11.58
N THR A 254 -9.09 -9.44 -11.83
CA THR A 254 -10.06 -8.52 -11.23
C THR A 254 -11.47 -8.80 -11.71
N LEU A 255 -11.68 -8.95 -13.02
CA LEU A 255 -12.99 -9.25 -13.60
C LEU A 255 -13.53 -10.58 -13.06
N THR A 256 -12.66 -11.60 -12.96
CA THR A 256 -13.04 -12.90 -12.40
C THR A 256 -13.38 -12.78 -10.91
N ALA A 257 -12.58 -12.06 -10.12
CA ALA A 257 -12.89 -11.83 -8.71
C ALA A 257 -14.24 -11.10 -8.53
N LEU A 258 -14.56 -10.12 -9.39
CA LEU A 258 -15.85 -9.42 -9.39
C LEU A 258 -17.03 -10.34 -9.70
N ARG A 259 -16.84 -11.38 -10.52
CA ARG A 259 -17.88 -12.38 -10.86
C ARG A 259 -18.06 -13.42 -9.76
N PHE A 260 -17.01 -13.76 -9.04
CA PHE A 260 -17.05 -14.77 -7.97
C PHE A 260 -17.37 -14.15 -6.59
N ALA A 261 -17.22 -12.85 -6.41
CA ALA A 261 -17.56 -12.20 -5.15
C ALA A 261 -19.05 -11.81 -5.08
N ARG A 262 -19.57 -11.72 -3.85
CA ARG A 262 -20.91 -11.16 -3.64
C ARG A 262 -20.94 -9.65 -3.67
N LYS A 263 -19.83 -9.02 -3.29
CA LYS A 263 -19.65 -7.57 -3.21
C LYS A 263 -18.17 -7.23 -3.31
N ALA A 264 -17.89 -6.10 -3.93
CA ALA A 264 -16.54 -5.56 -4.00
C ALA A 264 -16.52 -4.10 -3.52
N ASN A 265 -15.35 -3.61 -3.11
CA ASN A 265 -15.14 -2.20 -2.89
C ASN A 265 -13.93 -1.67 -3.63
N ALA A 266 -14.07 -0.43 -4.10
CA ALA A 266 -12.98 0.46 -4.46
C ALA A 266 -12.52 1.25 -3.22
N VAL A 267 -11.35 1.87 -3.29
CA VAL A 267 -10.60 2.37 -2.13
C VAL A 267 -10.58 3.90 -1.98
N SER A 268 -11.39 4.59 -2.76
CA SER A 268 -11.79 5.99 -2.63
C SER A 268 -13.08 6.22 -3.41
N LYS A 269 -13.73 7.38 -3.23
CA LYS A 269 -14.94 7.72 -3.99
C LYS A 269 -14.64 7.85 -5.48
N VAL A 270 -13.58 8.58 -5.83
CA VAL A 270 -13.10 8.72 -7.23
C VAL A 270 -12.79 7.34 -7.82
N HIS A 271 -12.03 6.51 -7.12
CA HIS A 271 -11.75 5.15 -7.59
C HIS A 271 -13.02 4.32 -7.75
N GLY A 272 -14.04 4.55 -6.92
CA GLY A 272 -15.34 3.89 -7.06
C GLY A 272 -16.06 4.27 -8.35
N GLU A 273 -15.97 5.51 -8.78
CA GLU A 273 -16.49 5.97 -10.08
C GLU A 273 -15.73 5.33 -11.23
N VAL A 274 -14.39 5.41 -11.20
CA VAL A 274 -13.50 4.79 -12.20
C VAL A 274 -13.72 3.28 -12.30
N ALA A 275 -13.81 2.58 -11.18
CA ALA A 275 -14.00 1.12 -11.16
C ALA A 275 -15.38 0.72 -11.72
N ARG A 276 -16.44 1.47 -11.42
CA ARG A 276 -17.78 1.22 -11.99
C ARG A 276 -17.84 1.54 -13.48
N GLU A 277 -17.14 2.56 -13.94
CA GLU A 277 -17.01 2.86 -15.37
C GLU A 277 -16.23 1.75 -16.10
N MET A 278 -15.10 1.32 -15.51
CA MET A 278 -14.22 0.31 -16.08
C MET A 278 -14.88 -1.08 -16.16
N TRP A 279 -15.60 -1.49 -15.13
CA TRP A 279 -16.11 -2.86 -14.99
C TRP A 279 -17.62 -2.98 -15.15
N GLY A 280 -18.39 -1.90 -14.97
CA GLY A 280 -19.84 -1.94 -14.88
C GLY A 280 -20.56 -2.39 -16.17
N HIS A 281 -19.89 -2.37 -17.32
CA HIS A 281 -20.43 -2.85 -18.57
C HIS A 281 -20.30 -4.38 -18.76
N TYR A 282 -19.53 -5.07 -17.87
CA TYR A 282 -19.43 -6.52 -17.91
C TYR A 282 -20.59 -7.18 -17.14
N GLU A 283 -21.18 -8.20 -17.74
CA GLU A 283 -22.25 -8.96 -17.10
C GLU A 283 -21.73 -9.87 -15.97
N GLY A 284 -22.59 -10.09 -14.98
CA GLY A 284 -22.40 -11.04 -13.89
C GLY A 284 -21.43 -10.58 -12.80
N ILE A 285 -20.98 -9.34 -12.81
CA ILE A 285 -20.16 -8.78 -11.72
C ILE A 285 -21.01 -8.44 -10.50
N CYS A 286 -20.38 -8.48 -9.33
CA CYS A 286 -21.00 -8.02 -8.09
C CYS A 286 -21.07 -6.48 -8.02
N PRO A 287 -21.90 -5.92 -7.12
CA PRO A 287 -21.89 -4.49 -6.83
C PRO A 287 -20.54 -4.00 -6.34
N ILE A 288 -20.07 -2.86 -6.87
CA ILE A 288 -18.84 -2.18 -6.45
C ILE A 288 -19.23 -0.94 -5.64
N ILE A 289 -19.00 -1.00 -4.32
CA ILE A 289 -19.14 0.14 -3.41
C ILE A 289 -17.81 0.87 -3.23
N SER A 290 -17.81 2.00 -2.54
CA SER A 290 -16.58 2.70 -2.16
C SER A 290 -16.41 2.64 -0.65
N ILE A 291 -15.27 2.13 -0.18
CA ILE A 291 -14.81 2.24 1.21
C ILE A 291 -13.42 2.86 1.14
N THR A 292 -13.33 4.14 1.48
CA THR A 292 -12.08 4.88 1.36
C THR A 292 -11.02 4.31 2.28
N ASN A 293 -9.82 4.08 1.74
CA ASN A 293 -8.68 3.63 2.52
C ASN A 293 -8.36 4.57 3.68
N ALA A 294 -7.78 4.01 4.71
CA ALA A 294 -7.38 4.74 5.91
C ALA A 294 -6.14 4.09 6.55
N GLN A 295 -5.52 4.78 7.49
CA GLN A 295 -4.30 4.32 8.16
C GLN A 295 -4.48 4.31 9.67
N ASN A 296 -3.81 3.39 10.37
CA ASN A 296 -3.94 3.26 11.81
C ASN A 296 -3.24 4.42 12.54
N GLY A 297 -4.03 5.27 13.19
CA GLY A 297 -3.53 6.45 13.90
C GLY A 297 -2.66 6.10 15.11
N THR A 298 -2.93 4.99 15.81
CA THR A 298 -2.11 4.54 16.95
C THR A 298 -0.67 4.22 16.53
N TYR A 299 -0.50 3.64 15.34
CA TYR A 299 0.82 3.29 14.82
C TYR A 299 1.55 4.48 14.18
N TRP A 300 0.84 5.29 13.39
CA TRP A 300 1.48 6.29 12.54
C TRP A 300 1.66 7.67 13.18
N ARG A 301 0.82 8.03 14.14
CA ARG A 301 0.77 9.37 14.72
C ARG A 301 1.75 9.52 15.87
N ASP A 302 2.50 10.62 15.91
CA ASP A 302 3.31 10.97 17.08
C ASP A 302 2.40 11.33 18.27
N PRO A 303 2.52 10.62 19.41
CA PRO A 303 1.61 10.83 20.55
C PRO A 303 1.76 12.21 21.21
N ALA A 304 2.98 12.76 21.27
CA ALA A 304 3.23 14.05 21.90
C ALA A 304 2.67 15.19 21.04
N LEU A 305 2.85 15.09 19.71
CA LEU A 305 2.26 16.04 18.76
C LEU A 305 0.72 16.03 18.84
N ALA A 306 0.12 14.85 18.89
CA ALA A 306 -1.33 14.69 19.04
C ALA A 306 -1.85 15.28 20.36
N ALA A 307 -1.14 15.06 21.46
CA ALA A 307 -1.49 15.62 22.77
C ALA A 307 -1.44 17.15 22.77
N ALA A 308 -0.39 17.75 22.17
CA ALA A 308 -0.25 19.20 22.04
C ALA A 308 -1.40 19.80 21.19
N ASN A 309 -1.73 19.16 20.05
CA ASN A 309 -2.84 19.60 19.21
C ASN A 309 -4.19 19.54 19.95
N LYS A 310 -4.45 18.44 20.67
CA LYS A 310 -5.67 18.27 21.47
C LYS A 310 -5.76 19.32 22.60
N ALA A 311 -4.64 19.63 23.24
CA ALA A 311 -4.55 20.66 24.28
C ALA A 311 -4.63 22.09 23.72
N LYS A 312 -4.57 22.27 22.39
CA LYS A 312 -4.45 23.57 21.71
C LYS A 312 -3.20 24.36 22.14
N ASP A 313 -2.13 23.64 22.50
CA ASP A 313 -0.84 24.21 22.87
C ASP A 313 0.04 24.34 21.62
N ASP A 314 -0.07 25.51 20.97
CA ASP A 314 0.65 25.81 19.74
C ASP A 314 2.17 25.81 19.96
N LYS A 315 2.64 26.22 21.14
CA LYS A 315 4.07 26.22 21.48
C LYS A 315 4.62 24.81 21.59
N ALA A 316 3.94 23.93 22.30
CA ALA A 316 4.33 22.53 22.42
C ALA A 316 4.25 21.80 21.05
N LEU A 317 3.24 22.10 20.24
CA LEU A 317 3.08 21.53 18.91
C LEU A 317 4.26 21.89 17.99
N LEU A 318 4.62 23.18 17.93
CA LEU A 318 5.74 23.66 17.11
C LEU A 318 7.09 23.15 17.62
N ALA A 319 7.28 23.09 18.95
CA ALA A 319 8.49 22.54 19.54
C ALA A 319 8.66 21.06 19.18
N ARG A 320 7.59 20.25 19.34
CA ARG A 320 7.64 18.83 18.98
C ARG A 320 7.88 18.63 17.47
N LYS A 321 7.25 19.43 16.63
CA LYS A 321 7.49 19.38 15.17
C LYS A 321 8.96 19.63 14.83
N ARG A 322 9.57 20.64 15.44
CA ARG A 322 10.98 20.95 15.25
C ARG A 322 11.91 19.82 15.73
N GLU A 323 11.60 19.18 16.87
CA GLU A 323 12.33 18.01 17.36
C GLU A 323 12.26 16.85 16.34
N MET A 324 11.06 16.51 15.84
CA MET A 324 10.87 15.44 14.87
C MET A 324 11.63 15.72 13.55
N LYS A 325 11.68 16.98 13.11
CA LYS A 325 12.51 17.36 11.97
C LYS A 325 13.99 17.13 12.24
N ALA A 326 14.46 17.54 13.43
CA ALA A 326 15.87 17.34 13.82
C ALA A 326 16.24 15.85 13.95
N GLU A 327 15.33 15.02 14.46
CA GLU A 327 15.50 13.54 14.51
C GLU A 327 15.60 12.95 13.09
N PHE A 328 14.71 13.32 12.20
CA PHE A 328 14.72 12.87 10.81
C PHE A 328 15.98 13.33 10.05
N PHE A 329 16.45 14.56 10.27
CA PHE A 329 17.62 15.09 9.57
C PHE A 329 18.93 14.42 9.98
N LYS A 330 18.99 13.75 11.12
CA LYS A 330 20.12 12.85 11.44
C LYS A 330 20.20 11.68 10.47
N ILE A 331 19.05 11.12 10.09
CA ILE A 331 18.97 10.05 9.08
C ILE A 331 19.41 10.58 7.70
N VAL A 332 18.97 11.79 7.33
CA VAL A 332 19.39 12.44 6.10
C VAL A 332 20.91 12.62 6.08
N ALA A 333 21.47 13.19 7.15
CA ALA A 333 22.90 13.43 7.27
C ALA A 333 23.71 12.12 7.24
N ASP A 334 23.25 11.09 7.94
CA ASP A 334 23.91 9.76 7.95
C ASP A 334 23.94 9.14 6.55
N GLN A 335 22.82 9.21 5.82
CA GLN A 335 22.74 8.62 4.48
C GLN A 335 23.43 9.42 3.37
N THR A 336 23.47 10.75 3.48
CA THR A 336 23.83 11.61 2.33
C THR A 336 24.96 12.60 2.61
N GLY A 337 25.35 12.81 3.87
CA GLY A 337 26.24 13.87 4.28
C GLY A 337 25.63 15.27 4.21
N THR A 338 24.33 15.41 3.89
CA THR A 338 23.62 16.68 3.79
C THR A 338 23.13 17.14 5.15
N LEU A 339 23.56 18.30 5.60
CA LEU A 339 23.09 18.93 6.83
C LEU A 339 21.92 19.86 6.54
N LEU A 340 20.74 19.52 7.06
CA LEU A 340 19.52 20.29 6.88
C LEU A 340 19.16 21.08 8.14
N ASP A 341 18.44 22.19 7.95
CA ASP A 341 17.99 23.09 9.01
C ASP A 341 16.55 22.74 9.44
N PRO A 342 16.31 22.39 10.72
CA PRO A 342 14.95 22.08 11.19
C PRO A 342 14.00 23.28 11.20
N ASP A 343 14.51 24.51 11.05
CA ASP A 343 13.69 25.72 10.98
C ASP A 343 13.32 26.11 9.53
N ALA A 344 13.96 25.49 8.51
CA ALA A 344 13.64 25.72 7.11
C ALA A 344 12.44 24.87 6.63
N LEU A 345 11.64 25.42 5.70
CA LEU A 345 10.52 24.71 5.08
C LEU A 345 11.01 23.44 4.40
N THR A 346 10.43 22.30 4.77
CA THR A 346 10.86 20.99 4.29
C THR A 346 9.75 20.29 3.50
N ILE A 347 10.00 20.09 2.22
CA ILE A 347 9.11 19.35 1.30
C ILE A 347 9.61 17.92 1.18
N VAL A 348 8.72 16.95 1.31
CA VAL A 348 9.02 15.53 1.14
C VAL A 348 8.14 14.93 0.05
N TRP A 349 8.77 14.25 -0.91
CA TRP A 349 8.12 13.32 -1.82
C TRP A 349 8.58 11.90 -1.48
N ALA A 350 7.68 11.04 -1.00
CA ALA A 350 8.07 9.69 -0.60
C ALA A 350 6.98 8.66 -0.85
N ARG A 351 7.24 7.76 -1.81
CA ARG A 351 6.33 6.69 -2.25
C ARG A 351 7.04 5.73 -3.20
N ARG A 352 6.35 4.65 -3.62
CA ARG A 352 6.85 3.79 -4.69
C ARG A 352 7.13 4.63 -5.95
N PHE A 353 8.32 4.50 -6.52
CA PHE A 353 8.63 5.09 -7.82
C PHE A 353 7.87 4.33 -8.92
N ALA A 354 7.07 5.05 -9.67
CA ALA A 354 6.39 4.61 -10.87
C ALA A 354 6.14 5.85 -11.75
N ALA A 355 6.15 5.70 -13.05
CA ALA A 355 6.10 6.83 -13.99
C ALA A 355 4.92 7.79 -13.73
N TYR A 356 3.72 7.27 -13.44
CA TYR A 356 2.54 8.10 -13.20
C TYR A 356 2.60 8.90 -11.88
N LYS A 357 3.47 8.53 -10.94
CA LYS A 357 3.62 9.23 -9.64
C LYS A 357 4.52 10.45 -9.72
N ARG A 358 5.32 10.56 -10.79
CA ARG A 358 6.12 11.72 -11.18
C ARG A 358 6.94 12.34 -10.04
N ALA A 359 7.86 11.55 -9.50
CA ALA A 359 8.79 11.99 -8.45
C ALA A 359 9.61 13.22 -8.85
N ASP A 360 9.86 13.37 -10.13
CA ASP A 360 10.66 14.39 -10.80
C ASP A 360 9.86 15.60 -11.31
N LEU A 361 8.54 15.65 -11.11
CA LEU A 361 7.70 16.74 -11.64
C LEU A 361 8.18 18.12 -11.18
N ILE A 362 8.60 18.27 -9.93
CA ILE A 362 9.11 19.54 -9.38
C ILE A 362 10.43 19.99 -10.04
N LEU A 363 11.16 19.08 -10.70
CA LEU A 363 12.42 19.34 -11.40
C LEU A 363 12.21 19.69 -12.89
N ARG A 364 10.98 19.65 -13.38
CA ARG A 364 10.66 19.86 -14.79
C ARG A 364 11.08 21.25 -15.31
N ASP A 365 10.87 22.28 -14.51
CA ASP A 365 11.51 23.58 -14.67
C ASP A 365 12.66 23.70 -13.69
N PHE A 366 13.83 23.20 -14.10
CA PHE A 366 14.98 23.09 -13.22
C PHE A 366 15.54 24.46 -12.80
N GLU A 367 15.44 25.48 -13.63
CA GLU A 367 15.90 26.85 -13.28
C GLU A 367 15.05 27.43 -12.14
N ARG A 368 13.73 27.33 -12.22
CA ARG A 368 12.83 27.78 -11.13
C ARG A 368 13.07 26.97 -9.86
N PHE A 369 13.21 25.64 -9.99
CA PHE A 369 13.51 24.78 -8.86
C PHE A 369 14.81 25.19 -8.15
N VAL A 370 15.88 25.42 -8.90
CA VAL A 370 17.16 25.88 -8.33
C VAL A 370 17.01 27.23 -7.62
N LYS A 371 16.28 28.16 -8.19
CA LYS A 371 15.98 29.46 -7.53
C LYS A 371 15.24 29.24 -6.21
N LEU A 372 14.22 28.38 -6.20
CA LEU A 372 13.42 28.07 -5.02
C LEU A 372 14.28 27.51 -3.87
N VAL A 373 15.16 26.53 -4.15
CA VAL A 373 15.96 25.87 -3.10
C VAL A 373 17.23 26.63 -2.74
N SER A 374 17.64 27.63 -3.55
CA SER A 374 18.83 28.45 -3.32
C SER A 374 18.53 29.81 -2.65
N ASP A 375 17.27 30.14 -2.41
CA ASP A 375 16.89 31.36 -1.72
C ASP A 375 17.26 31.27 -0.23
N ASP A 376 18.24 32.08 0.20
CA ASP A 376 18.65 32.11 1.61
C ASP A 376 17.71 32.94 2.49
N SER A 377 16.86 33.77 1.91
CA SER A 377 15.88 34.57 2.66
C SER A 377 14.65 33.73 3.06
N ARG A 378 14.30 32.74 2.27
CA ARG A 378 13.20 31.81 2.50
C ARG A 378 13.62 30.38 2.12
N PRO A 379 14.48 29.73 2.92
CA PRO A 379 15.14 28.49 2.55
C PRO A 379 14.14 27.33 2.41
N VAL A 380 14.15 26.66 1.28
CA VAL A 380 13.33 25.48 0.99
C VAL A 380 14.23 24.25 0.85
N GLN A 381 13.88 23.19 1.56
CA GLN A 381 14.55 21.89 1.53
C GLN A 381 13.65 20.84 0.90
N VAL A 382 14.22 19.98 0.03
CA VAL A 382 13.45 18.97 -0.67
C VAL A 382 14.10 17.60 -0.51
N ILE A 383 13.31 16.62 -0.06
CA ILE A 383 13.79 15.27 0.21
C ILE A 383 12.93 14.25 -0.53
N TRP A 384 13.57 13.34 -1.25
CA TRP A 384 12.92 12.22 -1.92
C TRP A 384 13.29 10.90 -1.27
N ALA A 385 12.35 9.96 -1.27
CA ALA A 385 12.61 8.55 -1.01
C ALA A 385 11.57 7.67 -1.71
N GLY A 386 11.93 6.41 -1.91
CA GLY A 386 11.00 5.42 -2.45
C GLY A 386 11.72 4.27 -3.11
N LYS A 387 10.96 3.20 -3.32
CA LYS A 387 11.48 2.00 -4.00
C LYS A 387 10.82 1.87 -5.38
N PRO A 388 11.57 1.94 -6.49
CA PRO A 388 11.07 1.46 -7.78
C PRO A 388 10.90 -0.07 -7.75
N TYR A 389 10.09 -0.62 -8.64
CA TYR A 389 10.09 -2.06 -8.87
C TYR A 389 11.47 -2.47 -9.43
N PRO A 390 12.12 -3.53 -8.90
CA PRO A 390 13.53 -3.82 -9.21
C PRO A 390 13.81 -4.23 -10.66
N LYS A 391 12.77 -4.48 -11.46
CA LYS A 391 12.86 -4.73 -12.90
C LYS A 391 12.30 -3.58 -13.76
N ASP A 392 11.81 -2.51 -13.15
CA ASP A 392 11.35 -1.30 -13.84
C ASP A 392 12.54 -0.33 -14.01
N GLN A 393 13.28 -0.50 -15.11
CA GLN A 393 14.44 0.32 -15.41
C GLN A 393 14.06 1.80 -15.53
N GLY A 394 12.88 2.12 -16.10
CA GLY A 394 12.41 3.50 -16.24
C GLY A 394 12.22 4.19 -14.87
N ALA A 395 11.63 3.47 -13.92
CA ALA A 395 11.46 3.99 -12.55
C ALA A 395 12.80 4.10 -11.79
N ILE A 396 13.74 3.17 -12.02
CA ILE A 396 15.10 3.25 -11.49
C ILE A 396 15.84 4.45 -12.08
N ASP A 397 15.69 4.71 -13.37
CA ASP A 397 16.31 5.84 -14.04
C ASP A 397 15.78 7.18 -13.53
N ILE A 398 14.46 7.30 -13.26
CA ILE A 398 13.88 8.48 -12.60
C ILE A 398 14.55 8.71 -11.25
N PHE A 399 14.65 7.67 -10.40
CA PHE A 399 15.31 7.77 -9.09
C PHE A 399 16.76 8.25 -9.22
N ASN A 400 17.54 7.61 -10.09
CA ASN A 400 18.94 7.93 -10.30
C ASN A 400 19.14 9.33 -10.93
N ASN A 401 18.22 9.76 -11.81
CA ASN A 401 18.29 11.10 -12.41
C ASN A 401 18.03 12.21 -11.40
N ILE A 402 17.09 12.03 -10.47
CA ILE A 402 16.89 12.99 -9.37
C ILE A 402 18.19 13.14 -8.57
N ILE A 403 18.88 12.06 -8.24
CA ILE A 403 20.18 12.12 -7.55
C ILE A 403 21.19 12.95 -8.36
N ARG A 404 21.35 12.63 -9.66
CA ARG A 404 22.33 13.32 -10.53
C ARG A 404 22.06 14.81 -10.66
N GLN A 405 20.79 15.19 -10.76
CA GLN A 405 20.39 16.60 -10.90
C GLN A 405 20.54 17.40 -9.60
N THR A 406 20.35 16.75 -8.45
CA THR A 406 20.27 17.44 -7.15
C THR A 406 21.51 17.31 -6.26
N LYS A 407 22.48 16.47 -6.64
CA LYS A 407 23.68 16.15 -5.82
C LYS A 407 24.49 17.37 -5.36
N ASP A 408 24.50 18.43 -6.16
CA ASP A 408 25.26 19.66 -5.88
C ASP A 408 24.41 20.75 -5.18
N LEU A 409 23.12 20.46 -4.92
CA LEU A 409 22.19 21.37 -4.24
C LEU A 409 22.19 21.09 -2.73
N LYS A 410 22.67 22.03 -1.95
CA LYS A 410 22.88 21.87 -0.48
C LYS A 410 21.62 21.55 0.32
N ARG A 411 20.43 21.84 -0.23
CA ARG A 411 19.11 21.67 0.43
C ARG A 411 18.29 20.54 -0.18
N CYS A 412 18.94 19.64 -0.92
CA CYS A 412 18.30 18.50 -1.55
C CYS A 412 18.92 17.19 -1.05
N ALA A 413 18.08 16.17 -0.84
CA ALA A 413 18.54 14.83 -0.48
C ALA A 413 17.64 13.76 -1.08
N VAL A 414 18.23 12.63 -1.49
CA VAL A 414 17.50 11.45 -1.93
C VAL A 414 17.89 10.27 -1.04
N LEU A 415 16.91 9.65 -0.37
CA LEU A 415 17.15 8.58 0.60
C LEU A 415 16.84 7.22 0.00
N THR A 416 17.60 6.21 0.41
CA THR A 416 17.36 4.80 0.12
C THR A 416 16.73 4.08 1.31
N GLY A 417 16.22 2.86 1.10
CA GLY A 417 15.65 2.07 2.19
C GLY A 417 14.26 2.54 2.63
N TYR A 418 13.46 3.08 1.69
CA TYR A 418 12.09 3.51 2.01
C TYR A 418 11.22 2.33 2.44
N GLU A 419 11.07 2.20 3.73
CA GLU A 419 10.30 1.18 4.43
C GLU A 419 9.52 1.83 5.59
N LEU A 420 8.87 1.04 6.46
CA LEU A 420 8.03 1.56 7.54
C LEU A 420 8.74 2.58 8.43
N ALA A 421 9.96 2.29 8.90
CA ALA A 421 10.70 3.19 9.81
C ALA A 421 11.03 4.52 9.12
N LEU A 422 11.69 4.46 7.95
CA LEU A 422 12.03 5.68 7.21
C LEU A 422 10.76 6.45 6.80
N SER A 423 9.71 5.74 6.36
CA SER A 423 8.43 6.35 6.02
C SER A 423 7.81 7.11 7.20
N ALA A 424 7.89 6.56 8.41
CA ALA A 424 7.37 7.22 9.62
C ALA A 424 8.17 8.50 9.93
N GLU A 425 9.50 8.42 9.89
CA GLU A 425 10.36 9.57 10.19
C GLU A 425 10.21 10.69 9.14
N MET A 426 10.08 10.35 7.86
CA MET A 426 9.82 11.32 6.79
C MET A 426 8.49 12.07 6.99
N LYS A 427 7.44 11.38 7.41
CA LYS A 427 6.12 11.99 7.68
C LYS A 427 6.15 12.91 8.90
N LYS A 428 6.90 12.55 9.93
CA LYS A 428 7.12 13.36 11.11
C LYS A 428 8.01 14.57 10.81
N GLY A 429 9.04 14.38 9.99
CA GLY A 429 10.05 15.37 9.67
C GLY A 429 9.75 16.31 8.50
N SER A 430 8.61 16.19 7.81
CA SER A 430 8.21 17.07 6.71
C SER A 430 7.22 18.14 7.15
N ASP A 431 7.33 19.36 6.59
CA ASP A 431 6.30 20.39 6.70
C ASP A 431 5.25 20.24 5.59
N LEU A 432 5.70 19.82 4.41
CA LEU A 432 4.85 19.57 3.25
C LEU A 432 5.06 18.15 2.72
N TRP A 433 3.94 17.50 2.39
CA TRP A 433 3.91 16.20 1.74
C TRP A 433 3.46 16.34 0.29
N LEU A 434 4.43 16.20 -0.62
CA LEU A 434 4.20 16.40 -2.05
C LEU A 434 3.62 15.15 -2.71
N ASN A 435 2.56 15.32 -3.50
CA ASN A 435 1.79 14.25 -4.11
C ASN A 435 1.39 14.62 -5.54
N THR A 436 2.07 14.05 -6.51
CA THR A 436 2.04 14.47 -7.92
C THR A 436 1.58 13.39 -8.90
N PRO A 437 0.53 12.58 -8.60
CA PRO A 437 0.08 11.56 -9.54
C PRO A 437 -0.50 12.19 -10.81
N ARG A 438 -0.45 11.48 -11.94
CA ARG A 438 -1.28 11.83 -13.11
C ARG A 438 -2.72 11.47 -12.82
N TYR A 439 -3.58 12.47 -12.86
CA TYR A 439 -5.01 12.28 -12.71
C TYR A 439 -5.60 11.50 -13.91
N PRO A 440 -6.50 10.51 -13.74
CA PRO A 440 -7.05 9.95 -12.48
C PRO A 440 -6.41 8.59 -12.11
N ARG A 441 -5.09 8.47 -12.05
CA ARG A 441 -4.35 7.19 -11.91
C ARG A 441 -4.03 6.80 -10.45
N GLU A 442 -4.40 7.62 -9.45
CA GLU A 442 -4.22 7.28 -8.04
C GLU A 442 -5.51 6.70 -7.46
N ALA A 443 -5.52 5.41 -7.11
CA ALA A 443 -6.71 4.79 -6.54
C ALA A 443 -7.10 5.36 -5.16
N SER A 444 -6.12 5.64 -4.33
CA SER A 444 -6.32 6.24 -3.00
C SER A 444 -5.12 7.09 -2.59
N GLY A 445 -3.94 6.50 -2.37
CA GLY A 445 -2.77 7.20 -1.85
C GLY A 445 -2.88 7.49 -0.36
N THR A 446 -2.35 6.59 0.49
CA THR A 446 -2.52 6.67 1.95
C THR A 446 -1.40 7.45 2.67
N SER A 447 -0.28 7.74 2.01
CA SER A 447 0.87 8.38 2.64
C SER A 447 0.60 9.81 3.12
N GLY A 448 -0.20 10.58 2.37
CA GLY A 448 -0.62 11.93 2.77
C GLY A 448 -1.51 11.94 4.01
N MET A 449 -2.32 10.91 4.22
CA MET A 449 -3.15 10.77 5.42
C MET A 449 -2.27 10.73 6.69
N THR A 450 -1.25 9.87 6.68
CA THR A 450 -0.34 9.72 7.82
C THR A 450 0.63 10.89 7.96
N ALA A 451 0.97 11.59 6.88
CA ALA A 451 1.69 12.85 6.92
C ALA A 451 0.84 13.95 7.60
N ALA A 452 -0.43 14.10 7.23
CA ALA A 452 -1.36 15.04 7.87
C ALA A 452 -1.56 14.75 9.36
N MET A 453 -1.61 13.48 9.79
CA MET A 453 -1.63 13.08 11.20
C MET A 453 -0.40 13.58 11.98
N ASN A 454 0.71 13.88 11.30
CA ASN A 454 1.98 14.31 11.87
C ASN A 454 2.35 15.77 11.52
N ALA A 455 1.34 16.63 11.33
CA ALA A 455 1.53 18.04 11.04
C ALA A 455 2.33 18.31 9.75
N SER A 456 2.15 17.49 8.73
CA SER A 456 2.70 17.71 7.39
C SER A 456 1.56 17.96 6.40
N VAL A 457 1.53 19.16 5.82
CA VAL A 457 0.42 19.61 4.94
C VAL A 457 0.59 19.02 3.54
N SER A 458 -0.48 18.45 2.99
CA SER A 458 -0.45 17.94 1.62
C SER A 458 -0.40 19.07 0.59
N VAL A 459 0.54 18.96 -0.36
CA VAL A 459 0.55 19.70 -1.63
C VAL A 459 0.32 18.66 -2.72
N SER A 460 -0.85 18.67 -3.35
CA SER A 460 -1.29 17.49 -4.12
C SER A 460 -2.14 17.84 -5.33
N ILE A 461 -2.00 17.03 -6.37
CA ILE A 461 -3.05 16.87 -7.39
C ILE A 461 -4.30 16.30 -6.69
N ALA A 462 -5.50 16.76 -7.08
CA ALA A 462 -6.77 16.31 -6.53
C ALA A 462 -7.18 14.94 -7.09
N ASP A 463 -6.51 13.88 -6.63
CA ASP A 463 -6.72 12.49 -7.05
C ASP A 463 -6.79 11.56 -5.82
N GLY A 464 -7.31 10.36 -6.00
CA GLY A 464 -7.44 9.36 -4.94
C GLY A 464 -8.32 9.82 -3.77
N TRP A 465 -7.72 9.90 -2.56
CA TRP A 465 -8.42 10.33 -1.34
C TRP A 465 -8.53 11.86 -1.20
N ILE A 466 -7.70 12.61 -1.91
CA ILE A 466 -7.60 14.07 -1.77
C ILE A 466 -8.94 14.79 -1.98
N PRO A 467 -9.76 14.46 -3.01
CA PRO A 467 -11.05 15.12 -3.19
C PRO A 467 -12.04 14.95 -2.03
N GLU A 468 -11.85 13.92 -1.20
CA GLU A 468 -12.69 13.68 -0.01
C GLU A 468 -12.22 14.48 1.22
N PHE A 469 -10.97 14.93 1.20
CA PHE A 469 -10.30 15.61 2.31
C PHE A 469 -10.14 17.12 2.08
N ALA A 470 -9.79 17.50 0.85
CA ALA A 470 -9.20 18.80 0.55
C ALA A 470 -10.14 19.98 0.72
N LYS A 471 -9.66 20.98 1.43
CA LYS A 471 -10.15 22.35 1.46
C LYS A 471 -8.94 23.25 1.13
N ASP A 472 -8.83 23.60 -0.15
CA ASP A 472 -7.65 24.31 -0.68
C ASP A 472 -7.35 25.60 0.09
N GLY A 473 -6.10 25.79 0.51
CA GLY A 473 -5.66 26.91 1.35
C GLY A 473 -6.11 26.83 2.83
N GLU A 474 -6.96 25.85 3.20
CA GLU A 474 -7.45 25.69 4.58
C GLU A 474 -6.82 24.48 5.30
N ASN A 475 -6.72 23.30 4.64
CA ASN A 475 -6.12 22.09 5.20
C ASN A 475 -5.10 21.41 4.27
N CYS A 476 -4.97 21.88 3.06
CA CYS A 476 -4.00 21.43 2.05
C CYS A 476 -3.80 22.50 0.99
N PHE A 477 -2.92 22.24 0.03
CA PHE A 477 -2.75 23.07 -1.16
C PHE A 477 -2.93 22.19 -2.41
N ILE A 478 -3.81 22.62 -3.31
CA ILE A 478 -4.14 21.86 -4.52
C ILE A 478 -3.28 22.32 -5.70
N ILE A 479 -2.64 21.38 -6.34
CA ILE A 479 -2.02 21.56 -7.64
C ILE A 479 -3.12 21.30 -8.68
N LYS A 480 -3.48 22.34 -9.43
CA LYS A 480 -4.49 22.21 -10.48
C LYS A 480 -3.97 21.25 -11.56
N HIS A 481 -4.70 20.16 -11.82
CA HIS A 481 -4.36 19.25 -12.90
C HIS A 481 -4.65 19.87 -14.28
N ALA A 482 -3.90 19.43 -15.28
CA ALA A 482 -4.10 19.82 -16.67
C ALA A 482 -5.36 19.16 -17.27
N ASP A 483 -5.77 19.62 -18.44
CA ASP A 483 -6.84 18.97 -19.20
C ASP A 483 -6.46 17.51 -19.49
N VAL A 484 -7.35 16.59 -19.15
CA VAL A 484 -7.17 15.14 -19.31
C VAL A 484 -6.99 14.72 -20.78
N ALA A 485 -7.46 15.52 -21.73
CA ALA A 485 -7.33 15.28 -23.16
C ALA A 485 -5.92 15.56 -23.71
N LEU A 486 -5.08 16.30 -22.96
CA LEU A 486 -3.73 16.64 -23.42
C LEU A 486 -2.81 15.40 -23.40
N PRO A 487 -1.77 15.34 -24.25
CA PRO A 487 -0.68 14.37 -24.14
C PRO A 487 0.01 14.44 -22.77
N ASP A 488 0.50 13.32 -22.26
CA ASP A 488 1.11 13.22 -20.93
C ASP A 488 2.25 14.22 -20.70
N SER A 489 3.10 14.45 -21.73
CA SER A 489 4.19 15.43 -21.63
C SER A 489 3.68 16.87 -21.43
N GLN A 490 2.60 17.26 -22.11
CA GLN A 490 2.01 18.59 -21.95
C GLN A 490 1.30 18.74 -20.60
N LYS A 491 0.65 17.66 -20.11
CA LYS A 491 0.12 17.63 -18.74
C LYS A 491 1.23 17.87 -17.73
N ASP A 492 2.37 17.18 -17.90
CA ASP A 492 3.52 17.32 -16.99
C ASP A 492 4.07 18.76 -17.00
N ASP A 493 4.15 19.44 -18.16
CA ASP A 493 4.58 20.83 -18.25
C ASP A 493 3.64 21.78 -17.52
N HIS A 494 2.32 21.67 -17.75
CA HIS A 494 1.33 22.50 -17.10
C HIS A 494 1.25 22.27 -15.58
N GLU A 495 1.34 21.03 -15.14
CA GLU A 495 1.23 20.70 -13.72
C GLU A 495 2.51 21.00 -12.94
N ALA A 496 3.68 20.96 -13.59
CA ALA A 496 4.92 21.44 -13.01
C ALA A 496 4.90 22.96 -12.80
N ASP A 497 4.40 23.71 -13.78
CA ASP A 497 4.20 25.16 -13.65
C ASP A 497 3.22 25.50 -12.51
N ASN A 498 2.08 24.81 -12.45
CA ASN A 498 1.11 24.99 -11.38
C ASN A 498 1.70 24.64 -10.00
N LEU A 499 2.46 23.56 -9.88
CA LEU A 499 3.14 23.17 -8.64
C LEU A 499 4.10 24.25 -8.16
N LEU A 500 5.02 24.68 -9.03
CA LEU A 500 6.00 25.72 -8.68
C LEU A 500 5.32 27.05 -8.35
N THR A 501 4.27 27.41 -9.08
CA THR A 501 3.48 28.62 -8.82
C THR A 501 2.80 28.58 -7.45
N VAL A 502 2.21 27.45 -7.05
CA VAL A 502 1.63 27.27 -5.71
C VAL A 502 2.70 27.39 -4.63
N LEU A 503 3.87 26.79 -4.84
CA LEU A 503 4.96 26.87 -3.88
C LEU A 503 5.49 28.31 -3.74
N GLU A 504 5.83 28.95 -4.85
CA GLU A 504 6.47 30.28 -4.88
C GLU A 504 5.54 31.40 -4.39
N ASN A 505 4.27 31.38 -4.82
CA ASN A 505 3.36 32.50 -4.59
C ASN A 505 2.42 32.31 -3.38
N THR A 506 2.29 31.08 -2.87
CA THR A 506 1.35 30.80 -1.77
C THR A 506 2.03 30.17 -0.57
N VAL A 507 2.65 29.00 -0.74
CA VAL A 507 3.08 28.18 0.39
C VAL A 507 4.32 28.77 1.07
N VAL A 508 5.37 29.09 0.31
CA VAL A 508 6.62 29.64 0.84
C VAL A 508 6.38 30.99 1.52
N PRO A 509 5.68 31.96 0.89
CA PRO A 509 5.32 33.21 1.58
C PRO A 509 4.47 32.98 2.84
N MET A 510 3.50 32.07 2.80
CA MET A 510 2.68 31.78 3.99
C MET A 510 3.50 31.22 5.13
N TYR A 511 4.44 30.31 4.86
CA TYR A 511 5.31 29.72 5.88
C TYR A 511 6.18 30.75 6.58
N TYR A 512 6.85 31.64 5.81
CA TYR A 512 7.82 32.58 6.34
C TYR A 512 7.22 33.91 6.82
N ASP A 513 6.28 34.47 6.05
CA ASP A 513 5.75 35.81 6.33
C ASP A 513 4.45 35.77 7.14
N GLN A 514 3.73 34.63 7.12
CA GLN A 514 2.45 34.46 7.77
C GLN A 514 2.38 33.16 8.63
N PRO A 515 3.34 32.91 9.54
CA PRO A 515 3.48 31.62 10.22
C PRO A 515 2.24 31.24 11.05
N LYS A 516 1.49 32.21 11.55
CA LYS A 516 0.21 31.96 12.23
C LYS A 516 -0.87 31.43 11.28
N GLN A 517 -0.87 31.85 10.02
CA GLN A 517 -1.80 31.35 9.02
C GLN A 517 -1.41 29.94 8.59
N PHE A 518 -0.12 29.69 8.35
CA PHE A 518 0.38 28.35 8.06
C PHE A 518 0.04 27.37 9.18
N LEU A 519 0.22 27.75 10.44
CA LEU A 519 -0.14 26.92 11.60
C LEU A 519 -1.65 26.59 11.65
N LYS A 520 -2.53 27.50 11.20
CA LYS A 520 -3.97 27.18 11.08
C LYS A 520 -4.21 26.08 10.06
N VAL A 521 -3.53 26.13 8.91
CA VAL A 521 -3.62 25.07 7.87
C VAL A 521 -3.13 23.75 8.42
N VAL A 522 -2.00 23.72 9.11
CA VAL A 522 -1.47 22.51 9.78
C VAL A 522 -2.49 21.92 10.74
N LYS A 523 -3.07 22.72 11.62
CA LYS A 523 -4.05 22.25 12.61
C LYS A 523 -5.36 21.80 11.98
N ALA A 524 -5.78 22.43 10.90
CA ALA A 524 -6.94 22.00 10.12
C ALA A 524 -6.68 20.65 9.44
N ALA A 525 -5.51 20.46 8.83
CA ALA A 525 -5.11 19.17 8.25
C ALA A 525 -5.13 18.04 9.29
N MET A 526 -4.50 18.25 10.45
CA MET A 526 -4.50 17.27 11.56
C MET A 526 -5.90 16.94 12.06
N LYS A 527 -6.78 17.94 12.16
CA LYS A 527 -8.16 17.76 12.64
C LYS A 527 -9.01 17.01 11.62
N ASP A 528 -8.94 17.40 10.36
CA ASP A 528 -9.84 16.91 9.31
C ASP A 528 -9.47 15.49 8.83
N VAL A 529 -8.20 15.07 9.00
CA VAL A 529 -7.76 13.72 8.63
C VAL A 529 -8.25 12.63 9.59
N GLU A 530 -8.42 12.94 10.87
CA GLU A 530 -8.72 11.92 11.89
C GLU A 530 -10.06 11.19 11.70
N PRO A 531 -11.21 11.86 11.50
CA PRO A 531 -12.49 11.15 11.53
C PRO A 531 -12.68 10.21 10.34
N GLU A 532 -12.22 10.58 9.15
CA GLU A 532 -12.52 9.87 7.90
C GLU A 532 -11.38 8.95 7.45
N PHE A 533 -10.13 9.23 7.84
CA PHE A 533 -8.95 8.55 7.33
C PHE A 533 -8.19 7.75 8.40
N GLU A 534 -8.84 7.47 9.51
CA GLU A 534 -8.38 6.56 10.56
C GLU A 534 -8.92 5.15 10.30
N SER A 535 -8.06 4.12 10.34
CA SER A 535 -8.39 2.78 9.84
C SER A 535 -9.40 2.00 10.69
N THR A 536 -9.69 2.40 11.93
CA THR A 536 -10.81 1.83 12.68
C THR A 536 -12.16 2.16 12.04
N ARG A 537 -12.32 3.34 11.38
CA ARG A 537 -13.50 3.66 10.58
C ARG A 537 -13.62 2.68 9.41
N MET A 538 -12.57 2.53 8.60
CA MET A 538 -12.54 1.61 7.46
C MET A 538 -12.83 0.15 7.89
N ALA A 539 -12.20 -0.33 8.95
CA ALA A 539 -12.40 -1.67 9.47
C ALA A 539 -13.85 -1.91 9.97
N LYS A 540 -14.52 -0.88 10.51
CA LYS A 540 -15.95 -0.93 10.85
C LYS A 540 -16.81 -1.05 9.60
N GLU A 541 -16.52 -0.22 8.59
CA GLU A 541 -17.27 -0.22 7.32
C GLU A 541 -17.16 -1.56 6.59
N TYR A 542 -16.01 -2.24 6.63
CA TYR A 542 -15.90 -3.59 6.09
C TYR A 542 -16.93 -4.54 6.72
N TYR A 543 -17.08 -4.53 8.04
CA TYR A 543 -18.10 -5.35 8.72
C TYR A 543 -19.52 -4.90 8.45
N GLU A 544 -19.75 -3.61 8.32
CA GLU A 544 -21.09 -3.02 8.16
C GLU A 544 -21.60 -3.05 6.72
N GLN A 545 -20.72 -2.94 5.74
CA GLN A 545 -21.11 -2.75 4.33
C GLN A 545 -20.64 -3.89 3.42
N LEU A 546 -19.47 -4.49 3.68
CA LEU A 546 -18.86 -5.50 2.82
C LEU A 546 -19.14 -6.93 3.30
N TYR A 547 -19.06 -7.18 4.63
CA TYR A 547 -19.21 -8.52 5.20
C TYR A 547 -20.66 -8.92 5.54
N LYS A 548 -21.60 -7.99 5.47
CA LYS A 548 -23.03 -8.25 5.64
C LYS A 548 -23.69 -8.84 4.40
#